data_9614c13cf59d29953dd2b2638dbcff47
#
_entry.id   9614c13cf59d29953dd2b2638dbcff47
#
_cell.length_a   1.000
_cell.length_b   1.000
_cell.length_c   1.000
_cell.angle_alpha   90.00
_cell.angle_beta   90.00
_cell.angle_gamma   90.00
#
_symmetry.space_group_name_H-M   'P 1'
#
loop_
_entity.id
_entity.type
_entity.pdbx_description
1 polymer ?
#
loop_
_entity_poly.entity_id
_entity_poly.type
_entity_poly.pdbx_seq_one_letter_code
_entity_poly.pdbx_strand_id
1 'polypeptide(L)'
;MKFHFEKILPGPGESFVTEKMTGPTLDCVYHVHPECELTWIESGFGSRFIGDSIEPFSAGDLVLIGGSVPHHYLTLESDSTGPEWSKTCVVKFSPAFCGRTFLELPEFEAVSQMLQEAERGLHFPEESAAEAVPLLQKLFRENGARRLLALLELLELLSRLPRRTLSGSAIRPEAAPDERLNRVLRLIHRRLALGRPIPLAEAAAEACLTPTAFSRYFRRATRKRFIDYVTELKLSRAAGKLARSDRPIVEIAFESGFYNLSNFNRQFQNSRKMTPRAYRNSYRRIDLQHAAP
;
A
#
# COMPACT_ATOMS: atom_id res chain seq x y z
N MET A 1 -19.07 -17.86 9.02
CA MET A 1 -18.51 -16.69 8.33
C MET A 1 -17.06 -16.61 8.73
N LYS A 2 -16.11 -17.03 7.88
CA LYS A 2 -14.67 -16.99 8.22
C LYS A 2 -14.10 -15.68 7.69
N PHE A 3 -13.71 -14.80 8.58
CA PHE A 3 -13.03 -13.54 8.30
C PHE A 3 -11.55 -13.83 7.99
N HIS A 4 -10.97 -13.12 7.02
CA HIS A 4 -9.52 -13.08 6.90
C HIS A 4 -8.98 -12.04 7.90
N PHE A 5 -9.10 -12.39 9.15
CA PHE A 5 -8.36 -11.75 10.22
C PHE A 5 -6.99 -12.44 10.22
N GLU A 6 -5.97 -11.74 9.77
CA GLU A 6 -4.62 -12.28 9.83
C GLU A 6 -4.21 -12.29 11.31
N LYS A 7 -3.98 -13.47 11.86
CA LYS A 7 -3.47 -13.61 13.21
C LYS A 7 -1.96 -13.58 13.17
N ILE A 8 -1.37 -12.48 13.57
CA ILE A 8 0.07 -12.34 13.68
C ILE A 8 0.52 -12.98 14.98
N LEU A 9 1.34 -14.01 14.88
CA LEU A 9 1.93 -14.70 16.04
C LEU A 9 3.44 -14.58 15.94
N PRO A 10 4.09 -13.77 16.80
CA PRO A 10 5.54 -13.81 16.95
C PRO A 10 6.03 -15.22 17.25
N GLY A 11 7.20 -15.57 16.73
CA GLY A 11 7.84 -16.84 17.01
C GLY A 11 8.23 -16.99 18.51
N PRO A 12 8.60 -18.20 18.94
CA PRO A 12 9.08 -18.40 20.31
C PRO A 12 10.26 -17.47 20.64
N GLY A 13 10.13 -16.67 21.70
CA GLY A 13 11.15 -15.70 22.13
C GLY A 13 11.17 -14.39 21.32
N GLU A 14 10.17 -14.14 20.50
CA GLU A 14 10.00 -12.89 19.74
C GLU A 14 8.80 -12.09 20.25
N SER A 15 8.91 -10.76 20.23
CA SER A 15 7.84 -9.84 20.64
C SER A 15 7.16 -9.16 19.43
N PHE A 16 7.70 -9.35 18.22
CA PHE A 16 7.19 -8.83 16.96
C PHE A 16 7.66 -9.72 15.79
N VAL A 17 7.06 -9.55 14.63
CA VAL A 17 7.32 -10.35 13.42
C VAL A 17 8.06 -9.53 12.39
N THR A 18 9.03 -10.14 11.70
CA THR A 18 9.65 -9.59 10.50
C THR A 18 9.55 -10.60 9.36
N GLU A 19 9.08 -10.15 8.22
CA GLU A 19 8.88 -10.99 7.04
C GLU A 19 9.58 -10.36 5.83
N LYS A 20 10.31 -11.20 5.07
CA LYS A 20 10.79 -10.83 3.73
C LYS A 20 9.97 -11.60 2.72
N MET A 21 9.20 -10.88 1.94
CA MET A 21 8.44 -11.45 0.85
C MET A 21 9.19 -11.20 -0.46
N THR A 22 9.37 -12.26 -1.23
CA THR A 22 9.98 -12.19 -2.57
C THR A 22 9.13 -13.02 -3.51
N GLY A 23 8.73 -12.43 -4.62
CA GLY A 23 7.88 -13.13 -5.57
C GLY A 23 7.58 -12.29 -6.81
N PRO A 24 6.97 -12.91 -7.84
CA PRO A 24 6.57 -12.19 -9.05
C PRO A 24 5.45 -11.18 -8.77
N THR A 25 4.67 -11.41 -7.71
CA THR A 25 3.59 -10.54 -7.28
C THR A 25 3.53 -10.47 -5.76
N LEU A 26 3.25 -9.27 -5.23
CA LEU A 26 2.85 -9.08 -3.84
C LEU A 26 1.32 -9.17 -3.79
N ASP A 27 0.78 -10.36 -3.97
CA ASP A 27 -0.65 -10.59 -3.86
C ASP A 27 -1.01 -10.89 -2.39
N CYS A 28 -1.01 -9.85 -1.56
CA CYS A 28 -1.65 -10.00 -0.27
C CYS A 28 -3.15 -9.76 -0.41
N VAL A 29 -3.94 -10.58 0.25
CA VAL A 29 -5.40 -10.42 0.35
C VAL A 29 -5.69 -9.11 1.07
N TYR A 30 -6.74 -8.38 0.68
CA TYR A 30 -7.22 -7.23 1.46
C TYR A 30 -7.56 -7.71 2.88
N HIS A 31 -6.82 -7.23 3.87
CA HIS A 31 -6.84 -7.77 5.22
C HIS A 31 -6.75 -6.67 6.28
N VAL A 32 -6.93 -7.08 7.51
CA VAL A 32 -6.80 -6.24 8.70
C VAL A 32 -6.27 -7.10 9.85
N HIS A 33 -5.40 -6.52 10.65
CA HIS A 33 -4.89 -7.11 11.90
C HIS A 33 -4.68 -6.01 12.95
N PRO A 34 -4.63 -6.33 14.25
CA PRO A 34 -4.51 -5.35 15.33
C PRO A 34 -3.11 -4.75 15.48
N GLU A 35 -2.09 -5.36 14.87
CA GLU A 35 -0.71 -4.91 14.93
C GLU A 35 -0.49 -3.68 14.02
N CYS A 36 0.47 -2.85 14.36
CA CYS A 36 1.06 -1.90 13.44
C CYS A 36 1.93 -2.64 12.42
N GLU A 37 1.92 -2.17 11.18
CA GLU A 37 2.74 -2.72 10.10
C GLU A 37 3.61 -1.64 9.48
N LEU A 38 4.92 -1.86 9.46
CA LEU A 38 5.87 -1.08 8.70
C LEU A 38 6.28 -1.87 7.46
N THR A 39 5.93 -1.36 6.29
CA THR A 39 6.20 -1.99 5.00
C THR A 39 7.21 -1.16 4.22
N TRP A 40 8.34 -1.77 3.85
CA TRP A 40 9.35 -1.20 2.96
C TRP A 40 9.44 -2.01 1.67
N ILE A 41 9.27 -1.34 0.54
CA ILE A 41 9.41 -1.93 -0.78
C ILE A 41 10.87 -1.81 -1.22
N GLU A 42 11.63 -2.90 -1.14
CA GLU A 42 13.02 -2.97 -1.60
C GLU A 42 13.11 -2.95 -3.12
N SER A 43 12.20 -3.69 -3.79
CA SER A 43 12.06 -3.68 -5.26
C SER A 43 10.63 -4.01 -5.67
N GLY A 44 10.24 -3.63 -6.88
CA GLY A 44 8.90 -3.83 -7.40
C GLY A 44 8.08 -2.55 -7.44
N PHE A 45 6.87 -2.67 -7.94
CA PHE A 45 5.93 -1.56 -8.12
C PHE A 45 4.50 -2.03 -8.24
N GLY A 46 3.59 -1.14 -7.96
CA GLY A 46 2.18 -1.49 -8.01
C GLY A 46 1.27 -0.41 -7.45
N SER A 47 0.17 -0.85 -6.88
CA SER A 47 -0.79 -0.01 -6.17
C SER A 47 -0.93 -0.47 -4.74
N ARG A 48 -0.85 0.45 -3.78
CA ARG A 48 -1.16 0.20 -2.39
C ARG A 48 -2.53 0.77 -2.03
N PHE A 49 -3.21 0.04 -1.20
CA PHE A 49 -4.53 0.37 -0.65
C PHE A 49 -4.39 0.44 0.85
N ILE A 50 -4.58 1.62 1.43
CA ILE A 50 -4.46 1.82 2.87
C ILE A 50 -5.65 2.69 3.29
N GLY A 51 -6.55 2.10 4.04
CA GLY A 51 -7.81 2.75 4.35
C GLY A 51 -8.62 3.08 3.09
N ASP A 52 -8.87 4.38 2.86
CA ASP A 52 -9.52 4.88 1.64
C ASP A 52 -8.53 5.46 0.61
N SER A 53 -7.23 5.38 0.86
CA SER A 53 -6.19 5.79 -0.09
C SER A 53 -5.89 4.69 -1.09
N ILE A 54 -5.72 5.06 -2.36
CA ILE A 54 -5.21 4.20 -3.44
C ILE A 54 -4.12 4.97 -4.16
N GLU A 55 -2.88 4.55 -3.97
CA GLU A 55 -1.73 5.23 -4.57
C GLU A 55 -0.77 4.22 -5.20
N PRO A 56 0.02 4.63 -6.21
CA PRO A 56 1.11 3.81 -6.71
C PRO A 56 2.20 3.70 -5.65
N PHE A 57 2.90 2.57 -5.64
CA PHE A 57 4.16 2.39 -4.93
C PHE A 57 5.28 1.99 -5.88
N SER A 58 6.51 2.20 -5.48
CA SER A 58 7.72 1.78 -6.17
C SER A 58 8.81 1.36 -5.18
N ALA A 59 9.95 0.89 -5.69
CA ALA A 59 11.13 0.67 -4.86
C ALA A 59 11.45 1.93 -4.05
N GLY A 60 11.81 1.75 -2.78
CA GLY A 60 12.03 2.83 -1.81
C GLY A 60 10.77 3.25 -1.02
N ASP A 61 9.57 2.84 -1.43
CA ASP A 61 8.32 3.20 -0.72
C ASP A 61 8.35 2.66 0.72
N LEU A 62 8.12 3.53 1.70
CA LEU A 62 8.07 3.21 3.12
C LEU A 62 6.78 3.71 3.73
N VAL A 63 6.03 2.81 4.34
CA VAL A 63 4.71 3.11 4.92
C VAL A 63 4.57 2.47 6.28
N LEU A 64 4.08 3.23 7.26
CA LEU A 64 3.65 2.74 8.56
C LEU A 64 2.12 2.74 8.62
N ILE A 65 1.54 1.58 8.89
CA ILE A 65 0.09 1.35 8.98
C ILE A 65 -0.25 1.05 10.44
N GLY A 66 -1.17 1.79 11.01
CA GLY A 66 -1.66 1.55 12.36
C GLY A 66 -2.53 0.29 12.47
N GLY A 67 -2.65 -0.23 13.68
CA GLY A 67 -3.48 -1.42 13.92
C GLY A 67 -4.92 -1.24 13.46
N SER A 68 -5.49 -2.29 12.90
CA SER A 68 -6.88 -2.34 12.40
C SER A 68 -7.17 -1.43 11.21
N VAL A 69 -6.18 -0.87 10.52
CA VAL A 69 -6.36 -0.19 9.25
C VAL A 69 -6.41 -1.23 8.12
N PRO A 70 -7.50 -1.31 7.35
CA PRO A 70 -7.57 -2.22 6.22
C PRO A 70 -6.54 -1.84 5.16
N HIS A 71 -5.79 -2.82 4.70
CA HIS A 71 -4.75 -2.56 3.69
C HIS A 71 -4.50 -3.75 2.76
N HIS A 72 -3.81 -3.45 1.66
CA HIS A 72 -3.53 -4.40 0.60
C HIS A 72 -2.52 -3.81 -0.38
N TYR A 73 -1.62 -4.62 -0.87
CA TYR A 73 -0.69 -4.27 -1.93
C TYR A 73 -0.96 -5.12 -3.16
N LEU A 74 -0.98 -4.49 -4.32
CA LEU A 74 -1.13 -5.13 -5.60
C LEU A 74 0.08 -4.80 -6.47
N THR A 75 0.93 -5.78 -6.73
CA THR A 75 2.01 -5.64 -7.69
C THR A 75 1.46 -5.66 -9.12
N LEU A 76 1.97 -4.81 -9.97
CA LEU A 76 1.69 -4.87 -11.39
C LEU A 76 2.73 -5.77 -12.06
N GLU A 77 2.28 -6.69 -12.90
CA GLU A 77 3.18 -7.49 -13.73
C GLU A 77 4.02 -6.57 -14.60
N SER A 78 5.32 -6.83 -14.65
CA SER A 78 6.23 -6.18 -15.58
C SER A 78 6.00 -6.76 -16.97
N ASP A 79 5.88 -5.89 -18.00
CA ASP A 79 5.89 -6.32 -19.41
C ASP A 79 7.31 -6.75 -19.85
N SER A 80 8.31 -6.64 -18.98
CA SER A 80 9.69 -7.05 -19.22
C SER A 80 9.84 -8.56 -19.03
N THR A 81 10.52 -9.22 -19.96
CA THR A 81 10.79 -10.68 -19.98
C THR A 81 11.84 -11.13 -18.94
N GLY A 82 12.19 -10.28 -17.97
CA GLY A 82 13.08 -10.60 -16.86
C GLY A 82 12.33 -10.93 -15.58
N PRO A 83 12.91 -11.71 -14.65
CA PRO A 83 12.34 -11.94 -13.35
C PRO A 83 12.54 -10.69 -12.47
N GLU A 84 11.75 -9.63 -12.69
CA GLU A 84 11.67 -8.52 -11.76
C GLU A 84 10.88 -8.98 -10.54
N TRP A 85 11.61 -9.52 -9.57
CA TRP A 85 11.04 -9.96 -8.32
C TRP A 85 10.70 -8.76 -7.45
N SER A 86 9.47 -8.68 -7.02
CA SER A 86 9.11 -7.78 -5.95
C SER A 86 9.72 -8.30 -4.64
N LYS A 87 10.43 -7.41 -3.94
CA LYS A 87 10.99 -7.67 -2.62
C LYS A 87 10.40 -6.67 -1.64
N THR A 88 9.82 -7.19 -0.58
CA THR A 88 9.21 -6.37 0.46
C THR A 88 9.68 -6.85 1.82
N CYS A 89 10.04 -5.91 2.67
CA CYS A 89 10.33 -6.12 4.06
C CYS A 89 9.17 -5.60 4.90
N VAL A 90 8.60 -6.46 5.73
CA VAL A 90 7.45 -6.13 6.59
C VAL A 90 7.81 -6.37 8.04
N VAL A 91 7.49 -5.41 8.89
CA VAL A 91 7.63 -5.51 10.35
C VAL A 91 6.25 -5.32 10.97
N LYS A 92 5.75 -6.34 11.66
CA LYS A 92 4.45 -6.31 12.33
C LYS A 92 4.64 -6.37 13.85
N PHE A 93 4.13 -5.39 14.56
CA PHE A 93 4.31 -5.27 16.01
C PHE A 93 3.07 -4.72 16.71
N SER A 94 2.74 -5.26 17.87
CA SER A 94 1.74 -4.64 18.75
C SER A 94 2.31 -3.35 19.34
N PRO A 95 1.54 -2.26 19.51
CA PRO A 95 2.01 -1.13 20.33
C PRO A 95 2.46 -1.51 21.75
N ALA A 96 1.99 -2.65 22.25
CA ALA A 96 2.38 -3.18 23.55
C ALA A 96 3.52 -4.23 23.51
N PHE A 97 4.32 -4.28 22.43
CA PHE A 97 5.38 -5.29 22.25
C PHE A 97 6.49 -5.26 23.34
N CYS A 98 6.71 -4.13 24.01
CA CYS A 98 7.57 -3.98 25.17
C CYS A 98 6.82 -3.89 26.52
N GLY A 99 5.52 -4.22 26.52
CA GLY A 99 4.64 -3.99 27.67
C GLY A 99 3.72 -2.79 27.46
N ARG A 100 2.58 -2.77 28.16
CA ARG A 100 1.50 -1.80 27.90
C ARG A 100 1.90 -0.34 28.14
N THR A 101 2.78 -0.09 29.11
CA THR A 101 3.15 1.27 29.55
C THR A 101 4.48 1.73 29.00
N PHE A 102 5.21 0.91 28.25
CA PHE A 102 6.55 1.24 27.78
C PHE A 102 6.55 2.47 26.86
N LEU A 103 5.63 2.53 25.90
CA LEU A 103 5.52 3.67 24.99
C LEU A 103 4.79 4.89 25.60
N GLU A 104 4.36 4.80 26.87
CA GLU A 104 3.82 5.92 27.65
C GLU A 104 4.92 6.70 28.37
N LEU A 105 6.17 6.21 28.35
CA LEU A 105 7.32 6.94 28.88
C LEU A 105 7.52 8.25 28.13
N PRO A 106 7.89 9.36 28.82
CA PRO A 106 8.07 10.66 28.18
C PRO A 106 9.04 10.66 27.00
N GLU A 107 10.07 9.82 27.03
CA GLU A 107 11.06 9.66 25.98
C GLU A 107 10.47 9.09 24.67
N PHE A 108 9.32 8.41 24.74
CA PHE A 108 8.61 7.81 23.60
C PHE A 108 7.36 8.60 23.19
N GLU A 109 7.14 9.81 23.70
CA GLU A 109 5.96 10.62 23.36
C GLU A 109 5.83 10.82 21.86
N ALA A 110 6.92 11.18 21.16
CA ALA A 110 6.91 11.36 19.70
C ALA A 110 6.59 10.06 18.95
N VAL A 111 7.06 8.90 19.44
CA VAL A 111 6.74 7.59 18.87
C VAL A 111 5.26 7.27 19.09
N SER A 112 4.74 7.49 20.29
CA SER A 112 3.32 7.29 20.60
C SER A 112 2.42 8.13 19.72
N GLN A 113 2.73 9.40 19.50
CA GLN A 113 2.00 10.29 18.60
C GLN A 113 2.05 9.78 17.15
N MET A 114 3.23 9.39 16.66
CA MET A 114 3.37 8.80 15.33
C MET A 114 2.50 7.55 15.16
N LEU A 115 2.47 6.65 16.13
CA LEU A 115 1.67 5.44 16.09
C LEU A 115 0.16 5.73 16.09
N GLN A 116 -0.30 6.78 16.77
CA GLN A 116 -1.68 7.27 16.69
C GLN A 116 -2.00 7.85 15.31
N GLU A 117 -1.11 8.66 14.73
CA GLU A 117 -1.25 9.18 13.37
C GLU A 117 -1.29 8.04 12.34
N ALA A 118 -0.57 6.94 12.58
CA ALA A 118 -0.53 5.76 11.71
C ALA A 118 -1.90 5.06 11.56
N GLU A 119 -2.90 5.34 12.40
CA GLU A 119 -4.29 4.94 12.18
C GLU A 119 -4.88 5.50 10.86
N ARG A 120 -4.19 6.44 10.22
CA ARG A 120 -4.52 6.99 8.90
C ARG A 120 -3.56 6.53 7.80
N GLY A 121 -2.64 5.62 8.13
CA GLY A 121 -1.50 5.26 7.29
C GLY A 121 -0.53 6.45 7.13
N LEU A 122 0.74 6.21 7.31
CA LEU A 122 1.79 7.22 7.16
C LEU A 122 2.73 6.81 6.05
N HIS A 123 2.89 7.69 5.08
CA HIS A 123 3.87 7.55 4.02
C HIS A 123 5.08 8.45 4.31
N PHE A 124 6.26 7.88 4.24
CA PHE A 124 7.52 8.59 4.37
C PHE A 124 8.04 8.93 2.97
N PRO A 125 8.34 10.21 2.67
CA PRO A 125 8.99 10.60 1.41
C PRO A 125 10.31 9.86 1.20
N GLU A 126 10.80 9.85 -0.03
CA GLU A 126 11.97 9.07 -0.43
C GLU A 126 13.22 9.38 0.42
N GLU A 127 13.45 10.66 0.73
CA GLU A 127 14.58 11.08 1.58
C GLU A 127 14.45 10.51 2.99
N SER A 128 13.26 10.57 3.58
CA SER A 128 12.99 9.97 4.90
C SER A 128 13.12 8.46 4.89
N ALA A 129 12.64 7.80 3.83
CA ALA A 129 12.77 6.36 3.68
C ALA A 129 14.24 5.95 3.56
N ALA A 130 15.06 6.70 2.80
CA ALA A 130 16.48 6.44 2.64
C ALA A 130 17.24 6.50 3.98
N GLU A 131 16.89 7.44 4.86
CA GLU A 131 17.47 7.53 6.22
C GLU A 131 17.12 6.30 7.08
N ALA A 132 15.93 5.72 6.90
CA ALA A 132 15.48 4.57 7.67
C ALA A 132 16.07 3.23 7.19
N VAL A 133 16.49 3.12 5.91
CA VAL A 133 16.97 1.87 5.30
C VAL A 133 18.10 1.19 6.09
N PRO A 134 19.15 1.88 6.59
CA PRO A 134 20.22 1.22 7.36
C PRO A 134 19.70 0.52 8.63
N LEU A 135 18.75 1.16 9.33
CA LEU A 135 18.14 0.56 10.54
C LEU A 135 17.18 -0.58 10.19
N LEU A 136 16.42 -0.47 9.09
CA LEU A 136 15.64 -1.58 8.56
C LEU A 136 16.51 -2.78 8.24
N GLN A 137 17.63 -2.58 7.52
CA GLN A 137 18.56 -3.66 7.21
C GLN A 137 19.20 -4.27 8.46
N LYS A 138 19.53 -3.44 9.46
CA LYS A 138 20.03 -3.89 10.77
C LYS A 138 19.00 -4.78 11.47
N LEU A 139 17.74 -4.34 11.53
CA LEU A 139 16.62 -5.07 12.12
C LEU A 139 16.45 -6.48 11.53
N PHE A 140 16.60 -6.63 10.21
CA PHE A 140 16.48 -7.91 9.52
C PHE A 140 17.72 -8.81 9.60
N ARG A 141 18.86 -8.29 10.10
CA ARG A 141 20.08 -9.08 10.32
C ARG A 141 20.27 -9.52 11.77
N GLU A 142 19.80 -8.69 12.73
CA GLU A 142 19.99 -8.91 14.16
C GLU A 142 18.98 -9.91 14.73
N ASN A 143 19.30 -10.46 15.91
CA ASN A 143 18.47 -11.37 16.65
C ASN A 143 18.39 -10.97 18.13
N GLY A 144 17.40 -11.51 18.87
CA GLY A 144 17.24 -11.29 20.30
C GLY A 144 17.16 -9.82 20.69
N ALA A 145 17.81 -9.43 21.78
CA ALA A 145 17.74 -8.06 22.28
C ALA A 145 18.26 -7.01 21.30
N ARG A 146 19.27 -7.34 20.46
CA ARG A 146 19.80 -6.40 19.45
C ARG A 146 18.76 -6.07 18.40
N ARG A 147 17.95 -7.05 18.01
CA ARG A 147 16.85 -6.86 17.06
C ARG A 147 15.75 -5.97 17.65
N LEU A 148 15.41 -6.15 18.93
CA LEU A 148 14.47 -5.29 19.65
C LEU A 148 14.97 -3.84 19.72
N LEU A 149 16.24 -3.65 20.08
CA LEU A 149 16.86 -2.32 20.13
C LEU A 149 16.84 -1.66 18.73
N ALA A 150 17.11 -2.42 17.67
CA ALA A 150 17.04 -1.88 16.31
C ALA A 150 15.62 -1.43 15.92
N LEU A 151 14.56 -2.13 16.39
CA LEU A 151 13.18 -1.67 16.18
C LEU A 151 12.91 -0.36 16.95
N LEU A 152 13.36 -0.24 18.18
CA LEU A 152 13.19 0.98 18.98
C LEU A 152 13.92 2.17 18.34
N GLU A 153 15.19 1.97 17.91
CA GLU A 153 15.95 2.99 17.17
C GLU A 153 15.25 3.42 15.89
N LEU A 154 14.68 2.46 15.15
CA LEU A 154 13.94 2.73 13.92
C LEU A 154 12.66 3.53 14.16
N LEU A 155 11.87 3.16 15.17
CA LEU A 155 10.63 3.88 15.51
C LEU A 155 10.94 5.30 16.00
N GLU A 156 11.99 5.48 16.75
CA GLU A 156 12.47 6.76 17.24
C GLU A 156 12.89 7.67 16.06
N LEU A 157 13.70 7.14 15.14
CA LEU A 157 14.07 7.87 13.91
C LEU A 157 12.83 8.25 13.11
N LEU A 158 11.94 7.32 12.80
CA LEU A 158 10.73 7.55 12.02
C LEU A 158 9.82 8.60 12.66
N SER A 159 9.80 8.70 14.00
CA SER A 159 8.97 9.68 14.70
C SER A 159 9.38 11.13 14.43
N ARG A 160 10.63 11.36 14.06
CA ARG A 160 11.19 12.69 13.76
C ARG A 160 11.19 13.03 12.26
N LEU A 161 11.10 12.02 11.39
CA LEU A 161 11.20 12.23 9.95
C LEU A 161 9.92 12.84 9.37
N PRO A 162 10.04 13.64 8.29
CA PRO A 162 8.91 14.11 7.51
C PRO A 162 8.04 12.93 7.05
N ARG A 163 6.74 13.07 7.19
CA ARG A 163 5.74 12.08 6.81
C ARG A 163 4.42 12.73 6.43
N ARG A 164 3.59 12.02 5.68
CA ARG A 164 2.22 12.46 5.38
C ARG A 164 1.21 11.37 5.64
N THR A 165 0.02 11.74 6.03
CA THR A 165 -1.10 10.80 6.15
C THR A 165 -1.62 10.40 4.77
N LEU A 166 -2.02 9.14 4.63
CA LEU A 166 -2.59 8.58 3.41
C LEU A 166 -4.11 8.71 3.37
N SER A 167 -4.78 8.38 4.46
CA SER A 167 -6.24 8.45 4.57
C SER A 167 -6.71 9.79 5.17
N GLY A 168 -7.85 10.27 4.69
CA GLY A 168 -8.48 11.49 5.20
C GLY A 168 -8.96 11.39 6.65
N SER A 169 -9.25 10.19 7.12
CA SER A 169 -9.71 9.89 8.49
C SER A 169 -9.19 8.53 8.96
N ALA A 170 -9.11 8.33 10.26
CA ALA A 170 -8.86 7.00 10.82
C ALA A 170 -9.99 6.06 10.38
N ILE A 171 -9.64 4.96 9.72
CA ILE A 171 -10.59 3.99 9.23
C ILE A 171 -10.52 2.77 10.13
N ARG A 172 -11.50 2.67 11.01
CA ARG A 172 -11.78 1.43 11.73
C ARG A 172 -12.93 0.73 10.99
N PRO A 173 -12.69 -0.43 10.37
CA PRO A 173 -13.78 -1.17 9.75
C PRO A 173 -14.79 -1.57 10.81
N GLU A 174 -16.09 -1.37 10.54
CA GLU A 174 -17.17 -1.86 11.41
C GLU A 174 -17.17 -3.40 11.49
N ALA A 175 -16.56 -4.05 10.49
CA ALA A 175 -16.28 -5.48 10.45
C ALA A 175 -15.03 -5.71 9.59
N ALA A 176 -14.28 -6.78 9.89
CA ALA A 176 -13.15 -7.21 9.05
C ALA A 176 -13.62 -7.45 7.60
N PRO A 177 -12.77 -7.22 6.58
CA PRO A 177 -13.08 -7.55 5.20
C PRO A 177 -13.51 -9.01 5.10
N ASP A 178 -14.71 -9.27 4.57
CA ASP A 178 -15.21 -10.62 4.41
C ASP A 178 -14.68 -11.25 3.11
N GLU A 179 -14.76 -12.59 3.01
CA GLU A 179 -14.34 -13.33 1.82
C GLU A 179 -15.07 -12.84 0.55
N ARG A 180 -16.25 -12.26 0.70
CA ARG A 180 -17.03 -11.69 -0.40
C ARG A 180 -16.34 -10.48 -1.02
N LEU A 181 -15.79 -9.57 -0.18
CA LEU A 181 -15.01 -8.43 -0.66
C LEU A 181 -13.75 -8.92 -1.37
N ASN A 182 -13.04 -9.87 -0.79
CA ASN A 182 -11.82 -10.43 -1.37
C ASN A 182 -12.08 -11.09 -2.74
N ARG A 183 -13.19 -11.81 -2.93
CA ARG A 183 -13.56 -12.34 -4.27
C ARG A 183 -13.78 -11.21 -5.27
N VAL A 184 -14.49 -10.16 -4.88
CA VAL A 184 -14.71 -8.99 -5.74
C VAL A 184 -13.40 -8.29 -6.11
N LEU A 185 -12.50 -8.10 -5.15
CA LEU A 185 -11.19 -7.49 -5.41
C LEU A 185 -10.34 -8.35 -6.36
N ARG A 186 -10.30 -9.67 -6.16
CA ARG A 186 -9.64 -10.60 -7.11
C ARG A 186 -10.24 -10.52 -8.52
N LEU A 187 -11.57 -10.42 -8.65
CA LEU A 187 -12.22 -10.21 -9.95
C LEU A 187 -11.76 -8.89 -10.58
N ILE A 188 -11.78 -7.79 -9.82
CA ILE A 188 -11.34 -6.48 -10.28
C ILE A 188 -9.90 -6.55 -10.81
N HIS A 189 -8.99 -7.12 -10.03
CA HIS A 189 -7.57 -7.22 -10.38
C HIS A 189 -7.34 -8.06 -11.63
N ARG A 190 -7.95 -9.24 -11.70
CA ARG A 190 -7.87 -10.11 -12.88
C ARG A 190 -8.39 -9.41 -14.15
N ARG A 191 -9.52 -8.70 -14.05
CA ARG A 191 -10.09 -7.96 -15.18
C ARG A 191 -9.18 -6.78 -15.58
N LEU A 192 -8.63 -6.08 -14.61
CA LEU A 192 -7.73 -4.96 -14.84
C LEU A 192 -6.44 -5.43 -15.51
N ALA A 193 -5.84 -6.54 -15.08
CA ALA A 193 -4.65 -7.14 -15.68
C ALA A 193 -4.88 -7.45 -17.18
N LEU A 194 -6.06 -7.97 -17.52
CA LEU A 194 -6.46 -8.28 -18.89
C LEU A 194 -6.97 -7.07 -19.70
N GLY A 195 -6.92 -5.85 -19.16
CA GLY A 195 -7.49 -4.66 -19.82
C GLY A 195 -9.02 -4.74 -20.08
N ARG A 196 -9.74 -5.61 -19.36
CA ARG A 196 -11.15 -5.85 -19.58
C ARG A 196 -12.04 -4.91 -18.76
N PRO A 197 -13.27 -4.61 -19.24
CA PRO A 197 -14.25 -3.88 -18.43
C PRO A 197 -14.56 -4.58 -17.12
N ILE A 198 -14.90 -3.79 -16.10
CA ILE A 198 -15.29 -4.27 -14.79
C ILE A 198 -16.72 -3.76 -14.50
N PRO A 199 -17.76 -4.44 -15.02
CA PRO A 199 -19.13 -4.00 -14.84
C PRO A 199 -19.58 -4.16 -13.38
N LEU A 200 -20.34 -3.18 -12.88
CA LEU A 200 -20.93 -3.23 -11.56
C LEU A 200 -21.77 -4.50 -11.33
N ALA A 201 -22.51 -4.91 -12.37
CA ALA A 201 -23.38 -6.09 -12.29
C ALA A 201 -22.57 -7.38 -12.09
N GLU A 202 -21.42 -7.53 -12.73
CA GLU A 202 -20.53 -8.69 -12.56
C GLU A 202 -19.92 -8.71 -11.16
N ALA A 203 -19.45 -7.56 -10.67
CA ALA A 203 -18.93 -7.45 -9.31
C ALA A 203 -20.01 -7.74 -8.25
N ALA A 204 -21.24 -7.32 -8.51
CA ALA A 204 -22.38 -7.62 -7.65
C ALA A 204 -22.71 -9.12 -7.63
N ALA A 205 -22.68 -9.78 -8.81
CA ALA A 205 -22.87 -11.23 -8.92
C ALA A 205 -21.77 -12.00 -8.18
N GLU A 206 -20.50 -11.60 -8.31
CA GLU A 206 -19.36 -12.19 -7.58
C GLU A 206 -19.53 -12.08 -6.06
N ALA A 207 -20.17 -10.99 -5.61
CA ALA A 207 -20.52 -10.80 -4.20
C ALA A 207 -21.81 -11.53 -3.78
N CYS A 208 -22.52 -12.20 -4.69
CA CYS A 208 -23.86 -12.77 -4.47
C CYS A 208 -24.88 -11.71 -3.97
N LEU A 209 -24.84 -10.51 -4.56
CA LEU A 209 -25.71 -9.37 -4.21
C LEU A 209 -26.38 -8.78 -5.46
N THR A 210 -27.50 -8.10 -5.26
CA THR A 210 -28.05 -7.22 -6.30
C THR A 210 -27.15 -5.99 -6.47
N PRO A 211 -27.13 -5.34 -7.65
CA PRO A 211 -26.29 -4.13 -7.90
C PRO A 211 -26.50 -3.03 -6.85
N THR A 212 -27.72 -2.80 -6.41
CA THR A 212 -28.05 -1.80 -5.37
C THR A 212 -27.50 -2.21 -4.00
N ALA A 213 -27.69 -3.45 -3.59
CA ALA A 213 -27.15 -3.96 -2.33
C ALA A 213 -25.62 -3.99 -2.33
N PHE A 214 -25.02 -4.37 -3.47
CA PHE A 214 -23.58 -4.36 -3.67
C PHE A 214 -22.99 -2.95 -3.56
N SER A 215 -23.60 -1.93 -4.18
CA SER A 215 -23.10 -0.55 -4.11
C SER A 215 -23.04 -0.05 -2.67
N ARG A 216 -24.05 -0.35 -1.84
CA ARG A 216 -24.06 -0.01 -0.41
C ARG A 216 -23.02 -0.81 0.39
N TYR A 217 -22.96 -2.11 0.14
CA TYR A 217 -21.98 -3.01 0.75
C TYR A 217 -20.55 -2.57 0.47
N PHE A 218 -20.20 -2.37 -0.82
CA PHE A 218 -18.85 -2.00 -1.26
C PHE A 218 -18.43 -0.65 -0.69
N ARG A 219 -19.34 0.36 -0.70
CA ARG A 219 -19.06 1.67 -0.11
C ARG A 219 -18.84 1.60 1.40
N ARG A 220 -19.56 0.76 2.12
CA ARG A 220 -19.34 0.56 3.56
C ARG A 220 -17.99 -0.11 3.83
N ALA A 221 -17.64 -1.13 3.04
CA ALA A 221 -16.43 -1.91 3.23
C ALA A 221 -15.14 -1.14 2.82
N THR A 222 -15.20 -0.34 1.74
CA THR A 222 -14.02 0.35 1.17
C THR A 222 -14.05 1.87 1.34
N ARG A 223 -15.11 2.43 1.91
CA ARG A 223 -15.40 3.87 2.02
C ARG A 223 -15.46 4.60 0.66
N LYS A 224 -15.40 3.86 -0.46
CA LYS A 224 -15.45 4.38 -1.83
C LYS A 224 -16.62 3.81 -2.62
N ARG A 225 -17.15 4.59 -3.57
CA ARG A 225 -18.06 4.00 -4.56
C ARG A 225 -17.26 3.07 -5.48
N PHE A 226 -17.88 1.98 -5.93
CA PHE A 226 -17.24 1.00 -6.80
C PHE A 226 -16.59 1.62 -8.04
N ILE A 227 -17.29 2.55 -8.71
CA ILE A 227 -16.77 3.22 -9.92
C ILE A 227 -15.53 4.06 -9.60
N ASP A 228 -15.53 4.78 -8.47
CA ASP A 228 -14.38 5.61 -8.05
C ASP A 228 -13.18 4.73 -7.72
N TYR A 229 -13.41 3.63 -7.02
CA TYR A 229 -12.38 2.64 -6.69
C TYR A 229 -11.73 2.06 -7.96
N VAL A 230 -12.53 1.58 -8.91
CA VAL A 230 -12.02 1.04 -10.19
C VAL A 230 -11.27 2.11 -10.98
N THR A 231 -11.76 3.35 -10.97
CA THR A 231 -11.11 4.46 -11.67
C THR A 231 -9.75 4.79 -11.06
N GLU A 232 -9.65 4.85 -9.73
CA GLU A 232 -8.38 5.10 -9.05
C GLU A 232 -7.36 3.98 -9.30
N LEU A 233 -7.80 2.73 -9.35
CA LEU A 233 -6.96 1.60 -9.75
C LEU A 233 -6.38 1.78 -11.16
N LYS A 234 -7.23 2.13 -12.12
CA LYS A 234 -6.80 2.39 -13.50
C LYS A 234 -5.79 3.54 -13.56
N LEU A 235 -6.03 4.60 -12.80
CA LEU A 235 -5.12 5.76 -12.73
C LEU A 235 -3.80 5.39 -12.06
N SER A 236 -3.82 4.59 -10.99
CA SER A 236 -2.61 4.10 -10.31
C SER A 236 -1.77 3.23 -11.25
N ARG A 237 -2.41 2.30 -11.98
CA ARG A 237 -1.73 1.48 -12.99
C ARG A 237 -1.09 2.34 -14.08
N ALA A 238 -1.83 3.33 -14.61
CA ALA A 238 -1.29 4.24 -15.62
C ALA A 238 -0.11 5.05 -15.08
N ALA A 239 -0.20 5.55 -13.85
CA ALA A 239 0.88 6.29 -13.19
C ALA A 239 2.16 5.45 -13.06
N GLY A 240 2.05 4.19 -12.62
CA GLY A 240 3.19 3.27 -12.55
C GLY A 240 3.84 3.02 -13.91
N LYS A 241 3.04 2.82 -14.99
CA LYS A 241 3.56 2.66 -16.36
C LYS A 241 4.21 3.95 -16.88
N LEU A 242 3.62 5.12 -16.61
CA LEU A 242 4.16 6.41 -17.02
C LEU A 242 5.52 6.72 -16.38
N ALA A 243 5.69 6.37 -15.11
CA ALA A 243 6.93 6.60 -14.38
C ALA A 243 8.12 5.79 -14.94
N ARG A 244 7.86 4.63 -15.59
CA ARG A 244 8.87 3.63 -15.91
C ARG A 244 9.06 3.33 -17.39
N SER A 245 8.24 3.89 -18.27
CA SER A 245 8.31 3.60 -19.69
C SER A 245 8.14 4.83 -20.54
N ASP A 246 8.73 4.77 -21.75
CA ASP A 246 8.58 5.77 -22.80
C ASP A 246 7.44 5.49 -23.75
N ARG A 247 6.66 4.46 -23.46
CA ARG A 247 5.52 4.06 -24.28
C ARG A 247 4.54 5.22 -24.49
N PRO A 248 3.89 5.29 -25.63
CA PRO A 248 2.91 6.32 -25.92
C PRO A 248 1.84 6.43 -24.81
N ILE A 249 1.55 7.65 -24.38
CA ILE A 249 0.54 7.90 -23.31
C ILE A 249 -0.82 7.29 -23.69
N VAL A 250 -1.15 7.30 -24.97
CA VAL A 250 -2.40 6.72 -25.49
C VAL A 250 -2.46 5.21 -25.24
N GLU A 251 -1.38 4.48 -25.50
CA GLU A 251 -1.30 3.04 -25.25
C GLU A 251 -1.43 2.74 -23.76
N ILE A 252 -0.67 3.46 -22.91
CA ILE A 252 -0.76 3.33 -21.46
C ILE A 252 -2.18 3.56 -20.96
N ALA A 253 -2.89 4.57 -21.48
CA ALA A 253 -4.26 4.84 -21.11
C ALA A 253 -5.19 3.65 -21.44
N PHE A 254 -5.11 3.12 -22.67
CA PHE A 254 -5.94 1.98 -23.09
C PHE A 254 -5.63 0.71 -22.31
N GLU A 255 -4.37 0.36 -22.14
CA GLU A 255 -3.96 -0.81 -21.33
C GLU A 255 -4.32 -0.69 -19.85
N SER A 256 -4.41 0.53 -19.35
CA SER A 256 -4.90 0.78 -17.99
C SER A 256 -6.43 0.72 -17.88
N GLY A 257 -7.12 0.39 -18.98
CA GLY A 257 -8.55 0.17 -19.02
C GLY A 257 -9.38 1.44 -19.27
N PHE A 258 -8.79 2.51 -19.81
CA PHE A 258 -9.53 3.65 -20.31
C PHE A 258 -9.84 3.47 -21.81
N TYR A 259 -11.05 3.81 -22.22
CA TYR A 259 -11.50 3.72 -23.61
C TYR A 259 -11.53 5.07 -24.32
N ASN A 260 -11.19 6.15 -23.61
CA ASN A 260 -11.20 7.52 -24.12
C ASN A 260 -10.05 8.31 -23.49
N LEU A 261 -9.15 8.79 -24.36
CA LEU A 261 -7.95 9.53 -23.93
C LEU A 261 -8.31 10.88 -23.25
N SER A 262 -9.34 11.57 -23.71
CA SER A 262 -9.76 12.84 -23.10
C SER A 262 -10.28 12.61 -21.68
N ASN A 263 -11.06 11.55 -21.46
CA ASN A 263 -11.52 11.17 -20.13
C ASN A 263 -10.35 10.75 -19.23
N PHE A 264 -9.39 9.97 -19.76
CA PHE A 264 -8.17 9.62 -19.04
C PHE A 264 -7.40 10.87 -18.59
N ASN A 265 -7.07 11.78 -19.52
CA ASN A 265 -6.30 12.98 -19.20
C ASN A 265 -6.98 13.83 -18.13
N ARG A 266 -8.30 14.05 -18.25
CA ARG A 266 -9.07 14.79 -17.25
C ARG A 266 -9.04 14.11 -15.88
N GLN A 267 -9.26 12.81 -15.81
CA GLN A 267 -9.29 12.07 -14.55
C GLN A 267 -7.89 11.97 -13.94
N PHE A 268 -6.85 11.78 -14.74
CA PHE A 268 -5.47 11.74 -14.30
C PHE A 268 -5.06 13.09 -13.70
N GLN A 269 -5.35 14.19 -14.40
CA GLN A 269 -5.05 15.53 -13.91
C GLN A 269 -5.80 15.87 -12.62
N ASN A 270 -7.07 15.48 -12.51
CA ASN A 270 -7.85 15.67 -11.29
C ASN A 270 -7.27 14.89 -10.10
N SER A 271 -6.81 13.67 -10.34
CA SER A 271 -6.27 12.78 -9.31
C SER A 271 -4.83 13.15 -8.91
N ARG A 272 -3.95 13.39 -9.89
CA ARG A 272 -2.51 13.61 -9.68
C ARG A 272 -2.09 15.08 -9.70
N LYS A 273 -3.04 16.01 -9.93
CA LYS A 273 -2.82 17.47 -10.01
C LYS A 273 -1.84 17.90 -11.11
N MET A 274 -1.51 16.99 -12.02
CA MET A 274 -0.63 17.23 -13.17
C MET A 274 -1.05 16.36 -14.36
N THR A 275 -0.62 16.77 -15.56
CA THR A 275 -0.89 15.99 -16.78
C THR A 275 -0.06 14.71 -16.80
N PRO A 276 -0.49 13.65 -17.53
CA PRO A 276 0.30 12.42 -17.68
C PRO A 276 1.73 12.67 -18.17
N ARG A 277 1.92 13.63 -19.09
CA ARG A 277 3.24 14.01 -19.59
C ARG A 277 4.11 14.67 -18.52
N ALA A 278 3.53 15.60 -17.74
CA ALA A 278 4.24 16.25 -16.64
C ALA A 278 4.63 15.23 -15.56
N TYR A 279 3.73 14.30 -15.25
CA TYR A 279 3.97 13.21 -14.31
C TYR A 279 5.15 12.34 -14.75
N ARG A 280 5.20 11.89 -16.01
CA ARG A 280 6.34 11.14 -16.56
C ARG A 280 7.65 11.92 -16.42
N ASN A 281 7.62 13.20 -16.76
CA ASN A 281 8.83 14.03 -16.73
C ASN A 281 9.36 14.29 -15.31
N SER A 282 8.48 14.32 -14.30
CA SER A 282 8.92 14.47 -12.90
C SER A 282 9.72 13.26 -12.42
N TYR A 283 9.31 12.05 -12.77
CA TYR A 283 10.06 10.82 -12.40
C TYR A 283 11.40 10.72 -13.16
N ARG A 284 11.47 11.09 -14.42
CA ARG A 284 12.74 11.09 -15.19
C ARG A 284 13.79 12.04 -14.61
N ARG A 285 13.37 13.15 -14.02
CA ARG A 285 14.32 14.09 -13.38
C ARG A 285 14.93 13.49 -12.13
N ILE A 286 14.17 12.71 -11.39
CA ILE A 286 14.65 12.01 -10.20
C ILE A 286 15.68 10.94 -10.59
N ASP A 287 15.39 10.12 -11.60
CA ASP A 287 16.32 9.08 -12.09
C ASP A 287 17.66 9.67 -12.57
N LEU A 288 17.63 10.83 -13.24
CA LEU A 288 18.85 11.51 -13.71
C LEU A 288 19.67 12.13 -12.57
N GLN A 289 19.05 12.55 -11.49
CA GLN A 289 19.74 13.08 -10.30
C GLN A 289 20.42 11.98 -9.48
N HIS A 290 19.89 10.75 -9.51
CA HIS A 290 20.48 9.60 -8.82
C HIS A 290 21.47 8.80 -9.68
N ALA A 291 21.53 9.07 -10.99
CA ALA A 291 22.47 8.45 -11.93
C ALA A 291 23.74 9.30 -12.18
N ALA A 292 23.85 10.48 -11.57
CA ALA A 292 25.08 11.27 -11.61
C ALA A 292 26.10 10.69 -10.61
N PRO A 293 27.37 10.41 -11.04
CA PRO A 293 28.40 9.78 -10.23
C PRO A 293 28.85 10.63 -9.05
#